data_c33cae613051dad975cd80534a8665f6
#
_entry.id   c33cae613051dad975cd80534a8665f6
#
_cell.length_a   1.000
_cell.length_b   1.000
_cell.length_c   1.000
_cell.angle_alpha   90.00
_cell.angle_beta   90.00
_cell.angle_gamma   90.00
#
_symmetry.space_group_name_H-M   'P 1'
#
loop_
_entity.id
_entity.type
_entity.pdbx_description
1 polymer ?
#
loop_
_entity_poly.entity_id
_entity_poly.type
_entity_poly.pdbx_seq_one_letter_code
_entity_poly.pdbx_strand_id
1 'polypeptide(L)'
;MPQTFRTISLTLASTLILLAGCHKGPQQGVVATVNGHPIFQTEVDKAYNTQLASNAKQQSPSPDQVDSLKLNILHTLIVEAIVEQRAAKQNLTATDAEVDAKLAEMKAPYTEDQFQAKLKTSNLTQEELRRDVRRNLTQDKLINKEINSRITVTDTDVTNYYEAHKSGFDLPEPAYHLAEIQVTDQPTAQPGNLQNNKATSDSDARKKIQAIKNRIDSGEDFGELAANFSENADTAPNGGDMGFVSDSQLKTDPTIYDAISKLKAGQTTDIIPQVDPNTHKAAGYYIFKLLSRDAAGQRDLSDPRVQQSIRQQLHDSRSQLLRAAYQEIITDQAKVQNFFAEQVFKNDAQ
;
A
#
# COMPACT_ATOMS: atom_id res chain seq x y z
N MET A 1 26.31 -59.71 81.28
CA MET A 1 26.16 -59.63 79.82
C MET A 1 25.87 -58.21 79.49
N PRO A 2 26.80 -57.40 78.99
CA PRO A 2 26.54 -56.03 78.59
C PRO A 2 26.32 -55.95 77.09
N GLN A 3 25.28 -55.27 76.67
CA GLN A 3 24.96 -54.93 75.28
C GLN A 3 25.73 -53.69 74.85
N THR A 4 26.47 -53.80 73.80
CA THR A 4 27.24 -52.71 73.17
C THR A 4 26.29 -51.93 72.19
N PHE A 5 26.01 -50.64 72.49
CA PHE A 5 25.39 -49.69 71.57
C PHE A 5 26.40 -49.19 70.53
N ARG A 6 26.14 -49.47 69.26
CA ARG A 6 26.85 -48.89 68.13
C ARG A 6 26.12 -47.59 67.68
N THR A 7 26.77 -46.49 67.94
CA THR A 7 26.33 -45.17 67.39
C THR A 7 26.73 -45.08 65.94
N ILE A 8 25.72 -44.97 65.05
CA ILE A 8 25.88 -44.64 63.63
C ILE A 8 25.85 -43.14 63.47
N SER A 9 27.03 -42.54 63.18
CA SER A 9 27.13 -41.12 62.80
C SER A 9 26.67 -40.96 61.35
N LEU A 10 25.52 -40.30 61.14
CA LEU A 10 24.98 -39.94 59.81
C LEU A 10 25.60 -38.59 59.43
N THR A 11 26.61 -38.61 58.56
CA THR A 11 27.17 -37.38 57.95
C THR A 11 26.26 -36.92 56.80
N LEU A 12 25.54 -35.82 57.05
CA LEU A 12 24.71 -35.13 56.07
C LEU A 12 25.64 -34.34 55.15
N ALA A 13 25.94 -34.91 53.97
CA ALA A 13 26.65 -34.20 52.91
C ALA A 13 25.67 -33.23 52.20
N SER A 14 25.67 -31.93 52.55
CA SER A 14 24.97 -30.87 51.86
C SER A 14 25.56 -30.64 50.48
N THR A 15 24.98 -31.25 49.46
CA THR A 15 25.32 -30.95 48.05
C THR A 15 24.72 -29.59 47.66
N LEU A 16 25.54 -28.56 47.72
CA LEU A 16 25.21 -27.23 47.22
C LEU A 16 25.19 -27.27 45.68
N ILE A 17 24.02 -27.49 45.07
CA ILE A 17 23.84 -27.38 43.62
C ILE A 17 23.93 -25.89 43.27
N LEU A 18 25.10 -25.44 42.86
CA LEU A 18 25.30 -24.16 42.18
C LEU A 18 24.55 -24.23 40.83
N LEU A 19 23.34 -23.68 40.78
CA LEU A 19 22.68 -23.30 39.55
C LEU A 19 23.49 -22.17 38.90
N ALA A 20 24.57 -22.52 38.23
CA ALA A 20 25.24 -21.65 37.29
C ALA A 20 24.28 -21.46 36.10
N GLY A 21 23.41 -20.46 36.19
CA GLY A 21 22.66 -19.97 35.04
C GLY A 21 23.67 -19.48 34.00
N CYS A 22 24.00 -20.34 33.05
CA CYS A 22 24.77 -19.93 31.88
C CYS A 22 23.93 -18.86 31.13
N HIS A 23 24.20 -17.60 31.42
CA HIS A 23 23.89 -16.52 30.48
C HIS A 23 24.83 -16.74 29.29
N LYS A 24 24.42 -17.61 28.36
CA LYS A 24 25.04 -17.62 27.03
C LYS A 24 24.75 -16.26 26.45
N GLY A 25 25.78 -15.44 26.22
CA GLY A 25 25.66 -14.22 25.43
C GLY A 25 25.01 -14.52 24.08
N PRO A 26 24.53 -13.50 23.35
CA PRO A 26 23.90 -13.72 22.08
C PRO A 26 24.79 -14.52 21.14
N GLN A 27 24.19 -15.42 20.35
CA GLN A 27 24.93 -16.12 19.31
C GLN A 27 25.56 -15.08 18.38
N GLN A 28 26.74 -15.41 17.82
CA GLN A 28 27.45 -14.50 16.92
C GLN A 28 26.55 -14.04 15.77
N GLY A 29 26.43 -12.72 15.58
CA GLY A 29 25.59 -12.12 14.55
C GLY A 29 24.11 -11.98 14.88
N VAL A 30 23.65 -12.40 16.07
CA VAL A 30 22.27 -12.18 16.53
C VAL A 30 22.15 -10.80 17.16
N VAL A 31 21.24 -9.96 16.65
CA VAL A 31 21.01 -8.58 17.11
C VAL A 31 19.75 -8.45 17.96
N ALA A 32 18.80 -9.37 17.82
CA ALA A 32 17.63 -9.47 18.70
C ALA A 32 17.09 -10.90 18.73
N THR A 33 16.24 -11.21 19.71
CA THR A 33 15.41 -12.41 19.71
C THR A 33 13.95 -12.07 19.97
N VAL A 34 13.02 -12.78 19.31
CA VAL A 34 11.58 -12.67 19.51
C VAL A 34 11.04 -14.06 19.88
N ASN A 35 10.58 -14.21 21.12
CA ASN A 35 10.13 -15.50 21.67
C ASN A 35 11.17 -16.62 21.51
N GLY A 36 12.48 -16.26 21.60
CA GLY A 36 13.60 -17.17 21.42
C GLY A 36 14.06 -17.40 19.98
N HIS A 37 13.38 -16.86 18.97
CA HIS A 37 13.81 -16.92 17.58
C HIS A 37 14.75 -15.73 17.25
N PRO A 38 15.92 -15.98 16.67
CA PRO A 38 16.92 -14.94 16.42
C PRO A 38 16.56 -14.08 15.22
N ILE A 39 16.94 -12.80 15.30
CA ILE A 39 17.05 -11.86 14.17
C ILE A 39 18.52 -11.57 14.00
N PHE A 40 19.03 -11.68 12.77
CA PHE A 40 20.45 -11.57 12.50
C PHE A 40 20.84 -10.17 11.99
N GLN A 41 22.08 -9.77 12.27
CA GLN A 41 22.68 -8.53 11.77
C GLN A 41 22.59 -8.42 10.25
N THR A 42 22.75 -9.54 9.55
CA THR A 42 22.66 -9.59 8.08
C THR A 42 21.29 -9.15 7.53
N GLU A 43 20.21 -9.40 8.26
CA GLU A 43 18.85 -8.97 7.87
C GLU A 43 18.72 -7.45 8.03
N VAL A 44 19.23 -6.90 9.14
CA VAL A 44 19.25 -5.45 9.38
C VAL A 44 20.11 -4.74 8.34
N ASP A 45 21.33 -5.24 8.08
CA ASP A 45 22.25 -4.65 7.11
C ASP A 45 21.70 -4.70 5.69
N LYS A 46 21.01 -5.78 5.31
CA LYS A 46 20.32 -5.87 4.02
C LYS A 46 19.23 -4.82 3.87
N ALA A 47 18.35 -4.71 4.87
CA ALA A 47 17.26 -3.71 4.84
C ALA A 47 17.82 -2.28 4.84
N TYR A 48 18.89 -2.02 5.61
CA TYR A 48 19.60 -0.76 5.62
C TYR A 48 20.16 -0.41 4.23
N ASN A 49 20.87 -1.34 3.58
CA ASN A 49 21.45 -1.12 2.26
C ASN A 49 20.37 -0.89 1.18
N THR A 50 19.25 -1.60 1.27
CA THR A 50 18.10 -1.40 0.37
C THR A 50 17.51 0.00 0.53
N GLN A 51 17.37 0.48 1.77
CA GLN A 51 16.86 1.82 2.06
C GLN A 51 17.82 2.93 1.59
N LEU A 52 19.13 2.73 1.74
CA LEU A 52 20.14 3.66 1.22
C LEU A 52 20.12 3.73 -0.31
N ALA A 53 19.99 2.59 -0.98
CA ALA A 53 19.94 2.54 -2.44
C ALA A 53 18.72 3.28 -3.01
N SER A 54 17.58 3.23 -2.33
CA SER A 54 16.37 3.98 -2.73
C SER A 54 16.49 5.49 -2.52
N ASN A 55 17.39 5.93 -1.60
CA ASN A 55 17.63 7.33 -1.25
C ASN A 55 18.98 7.89 -1.78
N ALA A 56 19.50 7.34 -2.88
CA ALA A 56 20.84 7.60 -3.44
C ALA A 56 21.20 9.08 -3.71
N LYS A 57 20.27 10.02 -3.54
CA LYS A 57 20.50 11.48 -3.66
C LYS A 57 20.82 12.16 -2.32
N GLN A 58 20.78 11.46 -1.19
CA GLN A 58 21.09 12.02 0.11
C GLN A 58 22.57 11.86 0.48
N GLN A 59 23.08 12.82 1.25
CA GLN A 59 24.42 12.81 1.81
C GLN A 59 24.61 11.54 2.69
N SER A 60 25.81 10.97 2.69
CA SER A 60 26.12 9.79 3.55
C SER A 60 25.78 10.09 5.01
N PRO A 61 25.02 9.23 5.69
CA PRO A 61 24.60 9.47 7.06
C PRO A 61 25.80 9.42 8.04
N SER A 62 25.72 10.20 9.13
CA SER A 62 26.67 10.11 10.25
C SER A 62 26.55 8.76 10.98
N PRO A 63 27.54 8.36 11.80
CA PRO A 63 27.46 7.12 12.58
C PRO A 63 26.17 7.04 13.42
N ASP A 64 25.82 8.10 14.15
CA ASP A 64 24.61 8.13 14.97
C ASP A 64 23.32 8.00 14.16
N GLN A 65 23.31 8.58 12.94
CA GLN A 65 22.18 8.41 12.01
C GLN A 65 22.09 6.99 11.48
N VAL A 66 23.25 6.32 11.25
CA VAL A 66 23.29 4.91 10.86
C VAL A 66 22.68 4.03 11.96
N ASP A 67 23.11 4.23 13.21
CA ASP A 67 22.61 3.44 14.34
C ASP A 67 21.12 3.70 14.61
N SER A 68 20.68 4.95 14.54
CA SER A 68 19.26 5.30 14.64
C SER A 68 18.42 4.63 13.54
N LEU A 69 18.90 4.62 12.30
CA LEU A 69 18.23 3.98 11.18
C LEU A 69 18.18 2.45 11.35
N LYS A 70 19.30 1.84 11.77
CA LYS A 70 19.36 0.40 12.06
C LYS A 70 18.45 0.00 13.22
N LEU A 71 18.33 0.82 14.27
CA LEU A 71 17.37 0.60 15.38
C LEU A 71 15.93 0.60 14.88
N ASN A 72 15.55 1.54 14.02
CA ASN A 72 14.22 1.59 13.43
C ASN A 72 13.93 0.38 12.53
N ILE A 73 14.90 -0.03 11.72
CA ILE A 73 14.80 -1.25 10.90
C ILE A 73 14.62 -2.48 11.79
N LEU A 74 15.44 -2.61 12.82
CA LEU A 74 15.35 -3.75 13.75
C LEU A 74 14.01 -3.77 14.48
N HIS A 75 13.48 -2.62 14.88
CA HIS A 75 12.15 -2.54 15.46
C HIS A 75 11.08 -3.08 14.48
N THR A 76 11.16 -2.70 13.21
CA THR A 76 10.25 -3.23 12.17
C THR A 76 10.36 -4.74 12.04
N LEU A 77 11.59 -5.28 11.97
CA LEU A 77 11.81 -6.74 11.88
C LEU A 77 11.30 -7.49 13.12
N ILE A 78 11.43 -6.91 14.32
CA ILE A 78 10.86 -7.46 15.55
C ILE A 78 9.33 -7.55 15.46
N VAL A 79 8.66 -6.48 15.03
CA VAL A 79 7.20 -6.44 14.87
C VAL A 79 6.76 -7.45 13.81
N GLU A 80 7.43 -7.52 12.67
CA GLU A 80 7.17 -8.51 11.63
C GLU A 80 7.28 -9.95 12.15
N ALA A 81 8.34 -10.25 12.89
CA ALA A 81 8.53 -11.57 13.49
C ALA A 81 7.43 -11.93 14.51
N ILE A 82 6.97 -10.97 15.31
CA ILE A 82 5.82 -11.16 16.23
C ILE A 82 4.55 -11.51 15.44
N VAL A 83 4.25 -10.74 14.39
CA VAL A 83 3.07 -10.94 13.53
C VAL A 83 3.11 -12.31 12.85
N GLU A 84 4.25 -12.68 12.25
CA GLU A 84 4.44 -13.99 11.60
C GLU A 84 4.25 -15.14 12.57
N GLN A 85 4.86 -15.08 13.76
CA GLN A 85 4.69 -16.10 14.80
C GLN A 85 3.26 -16.19 15.30
N ARG A 86 2.55 -15.05 15.40
CA ARG A 86 1.14 -15.02 15.77
C ARG A 86 0.26 -15.66 14.71
N ALA A 87 0.49 -15.35 13.44
CA ALA A 87 -0.21 -15.95 12.32
C ALA A 87 0.04 -17.47 12.24
N ALA A 88 1.29 -17.91 12.40
CA ALA A 88 1.65 -19.33 12.39
C ALA A 88 0.93 -20.11 13.50
N LYS A 89 0.88 -19.57 14.73
CA LYS A 89 0.12 -20.17 15.86
C LYS A 89 -1.38 -20.32 15.55
N GLN A 90 -1.92 -19.55 14.66
CA GLN A 90 -3.32 -19.58 14.25
C GLN A 90 -3.58 -20.32 12.94
N ASN A 91 -2.55 -20.94 12.34
CA ASN A 91 -2.60 -21.61 11.03
C ASN A 91 -3.01 -20.66 9.89
N LEU A 92 -2.57 -19.40 9.93
CA LEU A 92 -2.87 -18.36 8.95
C LEU A 92 -1.73 -18.10 7.97
N THR A 93 -0.63 -18.85 8.05
CA THR A 93 0.46 -18.73 7.08
C THR A 93 -0.06 -18.94 5.65
N ALA A 94 0.31 -18.06 4.74
CA ALA A 94 -0.10 -18.17 3.35
C ALA A 94 0.48 -19.43 2.70
N THR A 95 -0.37 -20.19 2.01
CA THR A 95 0.00 -21.41 1.30
C THR A 95 0.78 -21.10 0.01
N ASP A 96 1.49 -22.09 -0.51
CA ASP A 96 2.19 -21.94 -1.79
C ASP A 96 1.23 -21.57 -2.93
N ALA A 97 0.04 -22.16 -2.96
CA ALA A 97 -0.97 -21.87 -3.97
C ALA A 97 -1.46 -20.40 -3.93
N GLU A 98 -1.65 -19.83 -2.73
CA GLU A 98 -2.04 -18.43 -2.57
C GLU A 98 -0.91 -17.49 -3.03
N VAL A 99 0.33 -17.84 -2.71
CA VAL A 99 1.51 -17.08 -3.15
C VAL A 99 1.69 -17.13 -4.66
N ASP A 100 1.55 -18.33 -5.27
CA ASP A 100 1.65 -18.51 -6.72
C ASP A 100 0.57 -17.74 -7.48
N ALA A 101 -0.66 -17.76 -6.98
CA ALA A 101 -1.76 -16.99 -7.55
C ALA A 101 -1.49 -15.48 -7.50
N LYS A 102 -0.97 -14.96 -6.36
CA LYS A 102 -0.63 -13.54 -6.23
C LYS A 102 0.54 -13.15 -7.12
N LEU A 103 1.56 -13.99 -7.24
CA LEU A 103 2.68 -13.75 -8.16
C LEU A 103 2.22 -13.76 -9.63
N ALA A 104 1.29 -14.65 -10.01
CA ALA A 104 0.71 -14.66 -11.35
C ALA A 104 -0.06 -13.36 -11.64
N GLU A 105 -0.86 -12.88 -10.68
CA GLU A 105 -1.56 -11.58 -10.77
C GLU A 105 -0.56 -10.41 -10.97
N MET A 106 0.52 -10.38 -10.17
CA MET A 106 1.55 -9.35 -10.28
C MET A 106 2.34 -9.39 -11.60
N LYS A 107 2.46 -10.57 -12.21
CA LYS A 107 3.13 -10.76 -13.50
C LYS A 107 2.23 -10.44 -14.69
N ALA A 108 0.92 -10.59 -14.55
CA ALA A 108 -0.03 -10.49 -15.67
C ALA A 108 0.10 -9.23 -16.55
N PRO A 109 0.40 -8.03 -16.01
CA PRO A 109 0.57 -6.82 -16.82
C PRO A 109 1.90 -6.75 -17.61
N TYR A 110 2.84 -7.69 -17.40
CA TYR A 110 4.20 -7.62 -17.93
C TYR A 110 4.52 -8.84 -18.78
N THR A 111 5.41 -8.66 -19.78
CA THR A 111 6.13 -9.78 -20.36
C THR A 111 7.17 -10.31 -19.36
N GLU A 112 7.67 -11.54 -19.56
CA GLU A 112 8.69 -12.10 -18.66
C GLU A 112 9.94 -11.20 -18.60
N ASP A 113 10.41 -10.68 -19.73
CA ASP A 113 11.58 -9.78 -19.79
C ASP A 113 11.34 -8.47 -19.03
N GLN A 114 10.16 -7.88 -19.18
CA GLN A 114 9.77 -6.67 -18.44
C GLN A 114 9.71 -6.94 -16.93
N PHE A 115 9.15 -8.08 -16.53
CA PHE A 115 9.07 -8.45 -15.13
C PHE A 115 10.46 -8.67 -14.51
N GLN A 116 11.36 -9.37 -15.22
CA GLN A 116 12.74 -9.58 -14.78
C GLN A 116 13.52 -8.25 -14.71
N ALA A 117 13.33 -7.35 -15.69
CA ALA A 117 13.92 -6.01 -15.65
C ALA A 117 13.45 -5.20 -14.44
N LYS A 118 12.16 -5.28 -14.10
CA LYS A 118 11.58 -4.63 -12.92
C LYS A 118 12.18 -5.18 -11.61
N LEU A 119 12.31 -6.50 -11.48
CA LEU A 119 12.96 -7.11 -10.32
C LEU A 119 14.41 -6.62 -10.16
N LYS A 120 15.16 -6.61 -11.26
CA LYS A 120 16.55 -6.13 -11.29
C LYS A 120 16.64 -4.65 -10.88
N THR A 121 15.75 -3.80 -11.39
CA THR A 121 15.71 -2.36 -11.03
C THR A 121 15.39 -2.18 -9.55
N SER A 122 14.53 -3.03 -8.97
CA SER A 122 14.20 -3.03 -7.54
C SER A 122 15.23 -3.78 -6.69
N ASN A 123 16.30 -4.30 -7.28
CA ASN A 123 17.33 -5.12 -6.62
C ASN A 123 16.75 -6.30 -5.81
N LEU A 124 15.71 -6.93 -6.37
CA LEU A 124 15.01 -8.08 -5.78
C LEU A 124 15.23 -9.34 -6.62
N THR A 125 15.44 -10.46 -5.95
CA THR A 125 15.35 -11.78 -6.59
C THR A 125 13.90 -12.28 -6.60
N GLN A 126 13.60 -13.24 -7.45
CA GLN A 126 12.28 -13.87 -7.50
C GLN A 126 11.94 -14.59 -6.17
N GLU A 127 12.94 -15.19 -5.54
CA GLU A 127 12.80 -15.84 -4.22
C GLU A 127 12.46 -14.83 -3.11
N GLU A 128 13.07 -13.67 -3.15
CA GLU A 128 12.78 -12.58 -2.20
C GLU A 128 11.38 -12.05 -2.40
N LEU A 129 10.98 -11.78 -3.64
CA LEU A 129 9.61 -11.38 -3.94
C LEU A 129 8.60 -12.42 -3.45
N ARG A 130 8.89 -13.71 -3.65
CA ARG A 130 8.03 -14.80 -3.18
C ARG A 130 7.88 -14.80 -1.65
N ARG A 131 8.98 -14.57 -0.92
CA ARG A 131 8.94 -14.46 0.55
C ARG A 131 8.13 -13.24 1.00
N ASP A 132 8.34 -12.10 0.36
CA ASP A 132 7.61 -10.87 0.68
C ASP A 132 6.10 -11.03 0.42
N VAL A 133 5.72 -11.62 -0.71
CA VAL A 133 4.32 -11.92 -1.02
C VAL A 133 3.72 -12.85 0.05
N ARG A 134 4.43 -13.92 0.46
CA ARG A 134 3.96 -14.82 1.53
C ARG A 134 3.76 -14.08 2.84
N ARG A 135 4.72 -13.24 3.24
CA ARG A 135 4.63 -12.43 4.46
C ARG A 135 3.42 -11.51 4.42
N ASN A 136 3.24 -10.77 3.34
CA ASN A 136 2.12 -9.84 3.19
C ASN A 136 0.76 -10.57 3.24
N LEU A 137 0.60 -11.65 2.48
CA LEU A 137 -0.63 -12.46 2.51
C LEU A 137 -0.91 -13.04 3.90
N THR A 138 0.14 -13.48 4.62
CA THR A 138 0.02 -14.00 5.98
C THR A 138 -0.45 -12.90 6.93
N GLN A 139 0.13 -11.71 6.83
CA GLN A 139 -0.26 -10.54 7.62
C GLN A 139 -1.71 -10.14 7.33
N ASP A 140 -2.10 -10.08 6.06
CA ASP A 140 -3.47 -9.75 5.65
C ASP A 140 -4.49 -10.75 6.22
N LYS A 141 -4.18 -12.06 6.19
CA LYS A 141 -5.04 -13.10 6.79
C LYS A 141 -5.20 -12.90 8.29
N LEU A 142 -4.12 -12.56 9.00
CA LEU A 142 -4.18 -12.28 10.44
C LEU A 142 -5.02 -11.03 10.73
N ILE A 143 -4.78 -9.94 10.01
CA ILE A 143 -5.52 -8.68 10.15
C ILE A 143 -7.00 -8.88 9.84
N ASN A 144 -7.32 -9.60 8.78
CA ASN A 144 -8.72 -9.89 8.42
C ASN A 144 -9.42 -10.68 9.51
N LYS A 145 -8.74 -11.70 10.08
CA LYS A 145 -9.32 -12.54 11.14
C LYS A 145 -9.48 -11.79 12.46
N GLU A 146 -8.44 -11.08 12.90
CA GLU A 146 -8.40 -10.48 14.24
C GLU A 146 -9.04 -9.10 14.32
N ILE A 147 -9.13 -8.40 13.20
CA ILE A 147 -9.55 -7.01 13.15
C ILE A 147 -10.74 -6.82 12.24
N ASN A 148 -10.55 -6.94 10.91
CA ASN A 148 -11.56 -6.52 9.93
C ASN A 148 -12.89 -7.29 10.10
N SER A 149 -12.82 -8.59 10.39
CA SER A 149 -14.03 -9.42 10.64
C SER A 149 -14.83 -9.03 11.89
N ARG A 150 -14.24 -8.24 12.79
CA ARG A 150 -14.87 -7.77 14.04
C ARG A 150 -15.42 -6.36 13.93
N ILE A 151 -15.14 -5.66 12.84
CA ILE A 151 -15.63 -4.30 12.64
C ILE A 151 -17.06 -4.36 12.15
N THR A 152 -17.95 -3.76 12.91
CA THR A 152 -19.34 -3.56 12.52
C THR A 152 -19.63 -2.07 12.45
N VAL A 153 -20.17 -1.62 11.33
CA VAL A 153 -20.67 -0.24 11.15
C VAL A 153 -22.18 -0.30 11.04
N THR A 154 -22.87 0.17 12.06
CA THR A 154 -24.34 0.16 12.13
C THR A 154 -24.95 1.36 11.40
N ASP A 155 -26.26 1.29 11.09
CA ASP A 155 -26.98 2.44 10.51
C ASP A 155 -26.99 3.63 11.47
N THR A 156 -27.03 3.37 12.78
CA THR A 156 -26.92 4.41 13.80
C THR A 156 -25.56 5.12 13.76
N ASP A 157 -24.47 4.38 13.57
CA ASP A 157 -23.13 4.97 13.41
C ASP A 157 -23.09 5.90 12.18
N VAL A 158 -23.68 5.44 11.07
CA VAL A 158 -23.75 6.21 9.81
C VAL A 158 -24.56 7.50 10.01
N THR A 159 -25.72 7.39 10.66
CA THR A 159 -26.56 8.56 10.95
C THR A 159 -25.87 9.55 11.86
N ASN A 160 -25.28 9.09 12.95
CA ASN A 160 -24.56 9.94 13.90
C ASN A 160 -23.38 10.63 13.23
N TYR A 161 -22.62 9.91 12.39
CA TYR A 161 -21.51 10.49 11.64
C TYR A 161 -21.98 11.58 10.70
N TYR A 162 -23.04 11.30 9.92
CA TYR A 162 -23.62 12.27 8.99
C TYR A 162 -24.06 13.54 9.70
N GLU A 163 -24.82 13.44 10.78
CA GLU A 163 -25.32 14.62 11.53
C GLU A 163 -24.16 15.44 12.15
N ALA A 164 -23.11 14.77 12.63
CA ALA A 164 -21.94 15.44 13.19
C ALA A 164 -21.08 16.13 12.11
N HIS A 165 -21.13 15.67 10.85
CA HIS A 165 -20.28 16.16 9.76
C HIS A 165 -21.10 16.70 8.58
N LYS A 166 -22.33 17.12 8.80
CA LYS A 166 -23.30 17.49 7.77
C LYS A 166 -22.77 18.54 6.79
N SER A 167 -22.02 19.52 7.26
CA SER A 167 -21.37 20.53 6.41
C SER A 167 -20.35 19.95 5.42
N GLY A 168 -19.75 18.80 5.72
CA GLY A 168 -18.83 18.11 4.82
C GLY A 168 -19.51 17.40 3.65
N PHE A 169 -20.85 17.28 3.71
CA PHE A 169 -21.68 16.71 2.66
C PHE A 169 -22.42 17.78 1.84
N ASP A 170 -22.10 19.05 2.05
CA ASP A 170 -22.59 20.14 1.24
C ASP A 170 -21.65 20.40 0.06
N LEU A 171 -22.19 20.34 -1.15
CA LEU A 171 -21.46 20.69 -2.36
C LEU A 171 -21.70 22.16 -2.65
N PRO A 172 -20.68 23.03 -2.52
CA PRO A 172 -20.85 24.46 -2.74
C PRO A 172 -21.17 24.80 -4.20
N GLU A 173 -20.85 23.90 -5.12
CA GLU A 173 -21.07 24.04 -6.56
C GLU A 173 -21.33 22.67 -7.21
N PRO A 174 -21.88 22.61 -8.44
CA PRO A 174 -22.04 21.35 -9.16
C PRO A 174 -20.72 20.64 -9.36
N ALA A 175 -20.75 19.31 -9.37
CA ALA A 175 -19.59 18.46 -9.66
C ALA A 175 -19.94 17.47 -10.79
N TYR A 176 -18.94 17.18 -11.62
CA TYR A 176 -19.06 16.32 -12.79
C TYR A 176 -18.13 15.13 -12.61
N HIS A 177 -18.68 13.92 -12.56
CA HIS A 177 -17.87 12.70 -12.60
C HIS A 177 -17.53 12.40 -14.06
N LEU A 178 -16.25 12.47 -14.39
CA LEU A 178 -15.75 12.40 -15.75
C LEU A 178 -14.81 11.21 -15.94
N ALA A 179 -14.81 10.70 -17.15
CA ALA A 179 -13.72 9.88 -17.64
C ALA A 179 -13.13 10.52 -18.89
N GLU A 180 -11.84 10.29 -19.16
CA GLU A 180 -11.13 10.86 -20.29
C GLU A 180 -10.34 9.83 -21.09
N ILE A 181 -10.16 10.10 -22.37
CA ILE A 181 -9.14 9.51 -23.22
C ILE A 181 -8.28 10.64 -23.75
N GLN A 182 -7.00 10.60 -23.44
CA GLN A 182 -6.01 11.55 -23.93
C GLN A 182 -5.09 10.89 -24.95
N VAL A 183 -4.81 11.57 -26.06
CA VAL A 183 -3.75 11.21 -27.01
C VAL A 183 -2.91 12.45 -27.27
N THR A 184 -1.59 12.37 -27.10
CA THR A 184 -0.68 13.52 -27.19
C THR A 184 0.58 13.17 -27.96
N ASP A 185 1.14 14.13 -28.71
CA ASP A 185 2.45 14.02 -29.35
C ASP A 185 3.61 14.48 -28.43
N GLN A 186 3.28 14.97 -27.23
CA GLN A 186 4.29 15.44 -26.28
C GLN A 186 5.15 14.30 -25.74
N PRO A 187 6.44 14.53 -25.49
CA PRO A 187 7.33 13.52 -24.92
C PRO A 187 6.91 13.25 -23.45
N THR A 188 6.13 12.22 -23.24
CA THR A 188 5.81 11.71 -21.90
C THR A 188 6.66 10.47 -21.60
N ALA A 189 6.95 10.23 -20.33
CA ALA A 189 7.89 9.18 -19.93
C ALA A 189 7.45 7.77 -20.37
N GLN A 190 6.16 7.45 -20.24
CA GLN A 190 5.54 6.21 -20.77
C GLN A 190 4.03 6.41 -20.93
N PRO A 191 3.40 5.91 -22.00
CA PRO A 191 1.95 5.85 -22.06
C PRO A 191 1.45 4.86 -21.02
N GLY A 192 0.46 5.28 -20.21
CA GLY A 192 -0.11 4.43 -19.16
C GLY A 192 -1.04 3.33 -19.69
N ASN A 193 -1.16 3.17 -21.01
CA ASN A 193 -2.09 2.23 -21.62
C ASN A 193 -1.51 0.82 -21.80
N LEU A 194 -2.39 -0.17 -21.80
CA LEU A 194 -2.04 -1.59 -21.89
C LEU A 194 -1.35 -1.97 -23.20
N GLN A 195 -1.59 -1.23 -24.30
CA GLN A 195 -0.96 -1.48 -25.60
C GLN A 195 0.44 -0.89 -25.70
N ASN A 196 0.87 -0.13 -24.70
CA ASN A 196 2.14 0.63 -24.70
C ASN A 196 2.30 1.45 -26.00
N ASN A 197 1.19 1.98 -26.51
CA ASN A 197 1.09 2.65 -27.80
C ASN A 197 0.96 4.16 -27.57
N LYS A 198 1.91 4.91 -28.13
CA LYS A 198 1.96 6.36 -28.06
C LYS A 198 1.98 6.99 -29.44
N ALA A 199 1.31 8.12 -29.63
CA ALA A 199 1.44 8.94 -30.79
C ALA A 199 2.81 9.65 -30.82
N THR A 200 3.42 9.73 -31.98
CA THR A 200 4.76 10.29 -32.17
C THR A 200 4.75 11.63 -32.92
N SER A 201 3.58 12.03 -33.40
CA SER A 201 3.36 13.31 -34.11
C SER A 201 1.89 13.74 -33.96
N ASP A 202 1.60 15.01 -34.21
CA ASP A 202 0.21 15.53 -34.26
C ASP A 202 -0.63 14.75 -35.26
N SER A 203 -0.09 14.39 -36.42
CA SER A 203 -0.81 13.58 -37.42
C SER A 203 -1.17 12.20 -36.87
N ASP A 204 -0.27 11.55 -36.14
CA ASP A 204 -0.54 10.25 -35.53
C ASP A 204 -1.56 10.37 -34.39
N ALA A 205 -1.43 11.42 -33.57
CA ALA A 205 -2.38 11.70 -32.50
C ALA A 205 -3.81 11.90 -33.04
N ARG A 206 -3.95 12.66 -34.13
CA ARG A 206 -5.26 12.87 -34.80
C ARG A 206 -5.85 11.57 -35.32
N LYS A 207 -5.04 10.75 -36.01
CA LYS A 207 -5.50 9.45 -36.52
C LYS A 207 -5.91 8.51 -35.40
N LYS A 208 -5.11 8.46 -34.34
CA LYS A 208 -5.36 7.60 -33.17
C LYS A 208 -6.64 8.00 -32.46
N ILE A 209 -6.79 9.30 -32.11
CA ILE A 209 -7.99 9.76 -31.39
C ILE A 209 -9.25 9.62 -32.24
N GLN A 210 -9.16 9.84 -33.57
CA GLN A 210 -10.28 9.65 -34.49
C GLN A 210 -10.69 8.17 -34.57
N ALA A 211 -9.72 7.24 -34.62
CA ALA A 211 -10.00 5.82 -34.60
C ALA A 211 -10.71 5.40 -33.29
N ILE A 212 -10.25 5.95 -32.15
CA ILE A 212 -10.89 5.71 -30.85
C ILE A 212 -12.31 6.28 -30.83
N LYS A 213 -12.53 7.51 -31.33
CA LYS A 213 -13.86 8.12 -31.40
C LYS A 213 -14.83 7.26 -32.23
N ASN A 214 -14.40 6.75 -33.38
CA ASN A 214 -15.23 5.89 -34.23
C ASN A 214 -15.62 4.59 -33.49
N ARG A 215 -14.73 4.02 -32.68
CA ARG A 215 -15.02 2.83 -31.86
C ARG A 215 -16.01 3.14 -30.73
N ILE A 216 -15.87 4.29 -30.06
CA ILE A 216 -16.84 4.79 -29.07
C ILE A 216 -18.21 4.94 -29.72
N ASP A 217 -18.29 5.58 -30.90
CA ASP A 217 -19.52 5.81 -31.62
C ASP A 217 -20.18 4.52 -32.16
N SER A 218 -19.38 3.45 -32.33
CA SER A 218 -19.90 2.11 -32.64
C SER A 218 -20.38 1.33 -31.42
N GLY A 219 -20.22 1.88 -30.20
CA GLY A 219 -20.74 1.31 -28.96
C GLY A 219 -19.72 0.48 -28.16
N GLU A 220 -18.44 0.55 -28.50
CA GLU A 220 -17.41 -0.09 -27.68
C GLU A 220 -17.28 0.60 -26.31
N ASP A 221 -16.87 -0.17 -25.30
CA ASP A 221 -16.78 0.35 -23.94
C ASP A 221 -15.67 1.40 -23.79
N PHE A 222 -16.06 2.56 -23.25
CA PHE A 222 -15.16 3.70 -23.09
C PHE A 222 -14.00 3.38 -22.15
N GLY A 223 -14.26 2.69 -21.05
CA GLY A 223 -13.25 2.36 -20.06
C GLY A 223 -12.21 1.38 -20.62
N GLU A 224 -12.65 0.38 -21.40
CA GLU A 224 -11.74 -0.53 -22.08
C GLU A 224 -10.89 0.21 -23.12
N LEU A 225 -11.48 1.13 -23.86
CA LEU A 225 -10.74 1.96 -24.82
C LEU A 225 -9.73 2.88 -24.12
N ALA A 226 -10.10 3.47 -22.99
CA ALA A 226 -9.21 4.30 -22.19
C ALA A 226 -8.01 3.46 -21.65
N ALA A 227 -8.28 2.30 -21.04
CA ALA A 227 -7.24 1.43 -20.53
C ALA A 227 -6.26 0.96 -21.62
N ASN A 228 -6.75 0.71 -22.83
CA ASN A 228 -5.94 0.20 -23.93
C ASN A 228 -5.20 1.30 -24.71
N PHE A 229 -5.74 2.52 -24.82
CA PHE A 229 -5.26 3.49 -25.79
C PHE A 229 -5.03 4.91 -25.25
N SER A 230 -5.57 5.26 -24.07
CA SER A 230 -5.30 6.58 -23.47
C SER A 230 -3.81 6.71 -23.11
N GLU A 231 -3.25 7.88 -23.38
CA GLU A 231 -1.84 8.17 -23.08
C GLU A 231 -1.66 8.90 -21.74
N ASN A 232 -2.75 9.15 -21.02
CA ASN A 232 -2.67 9.64 -19.64
C ASN A 232 -2.42 8.47 -18.68
N ALA A 233 -1.22 8.43 -18.10
CA ALA A 233 -0.79 7.35 -17.20
C ALA A 233 -1.56 7.31 -15.87
N ASP A 234 -2.13 8.43 -15.45
CA ASP A 234 -2.84 8.52 -14.17
C ASP A 234 -4.26 7.96 -14.25
N THR A 235 -4.94 8.15 -15.39
CA THR A 235 -6.35 7.79 -15.57
C THR A 235 -6.54 6.52 -16.41
N ALA A 236 -5.68 6.24 -17.37
CA ALA A 236 -5.81 5.10 -18.28
C ALA A 236 -5.98 3.75 -17.56
N PRO A 237 -5.20 3.39 -16.51
CA PRO A 237 -5.34 2.11 -15.82
C PRO A 237 -6.71 1.91 -15.15
N ASN A 238 -7.41 3.01 -14.86
CA ASN A 238 -8.73 3.03 -14.25
C ASN A 238 -9.85 3.32 -15.27
N GLY A 239 -9.65 2.98 -16.54
CA GLY A 239 -10.64 3.20 -17.58
C GLY A 239 -10.89 4.66 -17.91
N GLY A 240 -9.91 5.53 -17.66
CA GLY A 240 -9.99 6.97 -17.87
C GLY A 240 -10.66 7.75 -16.75
N ASP A 241 -11.08 7.11 -15.65
CA ASP A 241 -11.81 7.77 -14.56
C ASP A 241 -10.95 8.86 -13.89
N MET A 242 -11.45 10.10 -13.96
CA MET A 242 -10.84 11.29 -13.35
C MET A 242 -11.44 11.63 -11.98
N GLY A 243 -12.48 10.89 -11.55
CA GLY A 243 -13.28 11.26 -10.39
C GLY A 243 -14.17 12.50 -10.64
N PHE A 244 -14.50 13.19 -9.55
CA PHE A 244 -15.36 14.38 -9.59
C PHE A 244 -14.53 15.65 -9.79
N VAL A 245 -14.92 16.43 -10.80
CA VAL A 245 -14.35 17.75 -11.12
C VAL A 245 -15.41 18.81 -10.82
N SER A 246 -15.06 19.86 -10.08
CA SER A 246 -16.00 20.92 -9.73
C SER A 246 -16.31 21.83 -10.91
N ASP A 247 -17.45 22.50 -10.87
CA ASP A 247 -17.89 23.44 -11.90
C ASP A 247 -16.89 24.59 -12.12
N SER A 248 -16.35 25.13 -11.03
CA SER A 248 -15.30 26.17 -11.08
C SER A 248 -14.01 25.68 -11.72
N GLN A 249 -13.62 24.44 -11.43
CA GLN A 249 -12.43 23.82 -12.00
C GLN A 249 -12.58 23.58 -13.50
N LEU A 250 -13.75 23.09 -13.95
CA LEU A 250 -14.03 22.93 -15.38
C LEU A 250 -14.04 24.27 -16.14
N LYS A 251 -14.52 25.33 -15.52
CA LYS A 251 -14.55 26.69 -16.11
C LYS A 251 -13.17 27.29 -16.34
N THR A 252 -12.10 26.70 -15.81
CA THR A 252 -10.73 27.15 -16.13
C THR A 252 -10.38 26.92 -17.60
N ASP A 253 -11.03 25.94 -18.26
CA ASP A 253 -10.97 25.76 -19.72
C ASP A 253 -12.38 25.88 -20.30
N PRO A 254 -12.72 27.05 -20.89
CA PRO A 254 -14.04 27.28 -21.45
C PRO A 254 -14.42 26.29 -22.56
N THR A 255 -13.46 25.80 -23.34
CA THR A 255 -13.74 24.85 -24.44
C THR A 255 -14.18 23.50 -23.89
N ILE A 256 -13.48 23.00 -22.87
CA ILE A 256 -13.83 21.75 -22.18
C ILE A 256 -15.15 21.91 -21.44
N TYR A 257 -15.35 23.04 -20.72
CA TYR A 257 -16.59 23.33 -20.01
C TYR A 257 -17.81 23.34 -20.95
N ASP A 258 -17.73 24.05 -22.08
CA ASP A 258 -18.79 24.15 -23.04
C ASP A 258 -19.17 22.81 -23.68
N ALA A 259 -18.18 21.93 -23.87
CA ALA A 259 -18.42 20.60 -24.40
C ALA A 259 -19.09 19.69 -23.36
N ILE A 260 -18.58 19.68 -22.11
CA ILE A 260 -19.05 18.78 -21.04
C ILE A 260 -20.41 19.22 -20.48
N SER A 261 -20.64 20.55 -20.32
CA SER A 261 -21.85 21.08 -19.70
C SER A 261 -23.12 20.70 -20.45
N LYS A 262 -23.04 20.42 -21.76
CA LYS A 262 -24.14 20.02 -22.62
C LYS A 262 -24.44 18.51 -22.60
N LEU A 263 -23.55 17.71 -22.05
CA LEU A 263 -23.71 16.25 -22.02
C LEU A 263 -24.77 15.80 -21.01
N LYS A 264 -25.44 14.71 -21.34
CA LYS A 264 -26.17 13.88 -20.39
C LYS A 264 -25.26 12.76 -19.87
N ALA A 265 -25.55 12.23 -18.69
CA ALA A 265 -24.82 11.08 -18.15
C ALA A 265 -24.77 9.93 -19.17
N GLY A 266 -23.61 9.35 -19.35
CA GLY A 266 -23.29 8.32 -20.33
C GLY A 266 -22.83 8.83 -21.70
N GLN A 267 -23.01 10.10 -22.02
CA GLN A 267 -22.60 10.68 -23.31
C GLN A 267 -21.11 11.08 -23.30
N THR A 268 -20.54 11.15 -24.51
CA THR A 268 -19.16 11.58 -24.76
C THR A 268 -19.12 12.88 -25.54
N THR A 269 -18.04 13.63 -25.40
CA THR A 269 -17.75 14.79 -26.23
C THR A 269 -17.34 14.37 -27.65
N ASP A 270 -17.32 15.32 -28.55
CA ASP A 270 -16.49 15.27 -29.73
C ASP A 270 -15.00 15.35 -29.34
N ILE A 271 -14.11 15.18 -30.32
CA ILE A 271 -12.66 15.32 -30.10
C ILE A 271 -12.34 16.79 -29.79
N ILE A 272 -11.72 17.04 -28.64
CA ILE A 272 -11.31 18.38 -28.19
C ILE A 272 -9.79 18.49 -28.33
N PRO A 273 -9.26 19.46 -29.09
CA PRO A 273 -7.82 19.69 -29.18
C PRO A 273 -7.30 20.32 -27.88
N GLN A 274 -6.22 19.79 -27.34
CA GLN A 274 -5.42 20.43 -26.30
C GLN A 274 -4.51 21.46 -26.96
N VAL A 275 -4.76 22.73 -26.76
CA VAL A 275 -3.96 23.81 -27.36
C VAL A 275 -2.88 24.24 -26.38
N ASP A 276 -1.63 24.21 -26.83
CA ASP A 276 -0.51 24.78 -26.07
C ASP A 276 -0.66 26.31 -26.01
N PRO A 277 -0.71 26.91 -24.82
CA PRO A 277 -0.96 28.36 -24.67
C PRO A 277 0.15 29.23 -25.24
N ASN A 278 1.38 28.72 -25.39
CA ASN A 278 2.51 29.48 -25.90
C ASN A 278 2.63 29.41 -27.42
N THR A 279 2.37 28.25 -28.00
CA THR A 279 2.56 28.01 -29.43
C THR A 279 1.25 28.12 -30.23
N HIS A 280 0.10 28.11 -29.56
CA HIS A 280 -1.25 28.03 -30.14
C HIS A 280 -1.44 26.85 -31.11
N LYS A 281 -0.62 25.80 -30.97
CA LYS A 281 -0.75 24.55 -31.71
C LYS A 281 -1.39 23.47 -30.84
N ALA A 282 -2.02 22.51 -31.50
CA ALA A 282 -2.52 21.35 -30.80
C ALA A 282 -1.32 20.55 -30.25
N ALA A 283 -1.34 20.26 -28.96
CA ALA A 283 -0.37 19.44 -28.24
C ALA A 283 -0.93 18.05 -27.88
N GLY A 284 -2.15 17.79 -28.30
CA GLY A 284 -2.88 16.55 -28.05
C GLY A 284 -4.38 16.70 -28.26
N TYR A 285 -5.11 15.65 -27.91
CA TYR A 285 -6.56 15.57 -28.10
C TYR A 285 -7.19 14.81 -26.94
N TYR A 286 -8.39 15.24 -26.55
CA TYR A 286 -9.22 14.62 -25.53
C TYR A 286 -10.56 14.16 -26.09
N ILE A 287 -11.10 13.11 -25.50
CA ILE A 287 -12.53 12.76 -25.50
C ILE A 287 -12.92 12.55 -24.05
N PHE A 288 -13.94 13.28 -23.59
CA PHE A 288 -14.48 13.11 -22.26
C PHE A 288 -15.80 12.34 -22.31
N LYS A 289 -16.06 11.55 -21.26
CA LYS A 289 -17.36 10.94 -20.99
C LYS A 289 -17.91 11.48 -19.68
N LEU A 290 -19.13 11.97 -19.68
CA LEU A 290 -19.82 12.34 -18.45
C LEU A 290 -20.44 11.07 -17.83
N LEU A 291 -19.89 10.63 -16.68
CA LEU A 291 -20.40 9.47 -15.96
C LEU A 291 -21.63 9.85 -15.11
N SER A 292 -21.53 10.94 -14.36
CA SER A 292 -22.65 11.51 -13.60
C SER A 292 -22.45 13.01 -13.36
N ARG A 293 -23.53 13.70 -12.96
CA ARG A 293 -23.50 15.10 -12.55
C ARG A 293 -24.21 15.23 -11.21
N ASP A 294 -23.54 15.83 -10.25
CA ASP A 294 -24.08 16.14 -8.94
C ASP A 294 -24.42 17.63 -8.89
N ALA A 295 -25.63 17.95 -8.46
CA ALA A 295 -26.04 19.35 -8.26
C ALA A 295 -25.38 19.93 -7.00
N ALA A 296 -25.21 21.26 -6.94
CA ALA A 296 -24.85 21.94 -5.71
C ALA A 296 -25.92 21.71 -4.62
N GLY A 297 -25.50 21.78 -3.38
CA GLY A 297 -26.35 21.68 -2.21
C GLY A 297 -26.01 20.49 -1.31
N GLN A 298 -26.79 20.36 -0.23
CA GLN A 298 -26.63 19.33 0.76
C GLN A 298 -26.91 17.94 0.17
N ARG A 299 -25.93 17.07 0.23
CA ARG A 299 -26.15 15.64 -0.07
C ARG A 299 -26.86 14.99 1.08
N ASP A 300 -28.01 14.40 0.81
CA ASP A 300 -28.84 13.77 1.82
C ASP A 300 -28.32 12.38 2.21
N LEU A 301 -28.57 11.99 3.44
CA LEU A 301 -28.20 10.65 3.93
C LEU A 301 -28.97 9.53 3.21
N SER A 302 -30.09 9.84 2.55
CA SER A 302 -30.82 8.87 1.69
C SER A 302 -30.04 8.49 0.42
N ASP A 303 -29.03 9.26 0.00
CA ASP A 303 -28.15 8.89 -1.11
C ASP A 303 -27.29 7.68 -0.71
N PRO A 304 -27.41 6.53 -1.41
CA PRO A 304 -26.61 5.34 -1.11
C PRO A 304 -25.09 5.58 -1.17
N ARG A 305 -24.63 6.51 -2.02
CA ARG A 305 -23.20 6.86 -2.14
C ARG A 305 -22.70 7.53 -0.85
N VAL A 306 -23.50 8.42 -0.26
CA VAL A 306 -23.19 9.06 1.02
C VAL A 306 -23.10 8.01 2.13
N GLN A 307 -24.10 7.12 2.22
CA GLN A 307 -24.09 6.04 3.19
C GLN A 307 -22.87 5.14 3.02
N GLN A 308 -22.55 4.72 1.80
CA GLN A 308 -21.41 3.86 1.51
C GLN A 308 -20.08 4.52 1.85
N SER A 309 -19.91 5.80 1.49
CA SER A 309 -18.71 6.58 1.81
C SER A 309 -18.52 6.68 3.33
N ILE A 310 -19.59 6.98 4.09
CA ILE A 310 -19.51 7.05 5.56
C ILE A 310 -19.18 5.66 6.15
N ARG A 311 -19.81 4.59 5.66
CA ARG A 311 -19.51 3.23 6.14
C ARG A 311 -18.04 2.86 5.92
N GLN A 312 -17.52 3.16 4.74
CA GLN A 312 -16.12 2.92 4.41
C GLN A 312 -15.19 3.71 5.33
N GLN A 313 -15.45 5.01 5.49
CA GLN A 313 -14.64 5.86 6.35
C GLN A 313 -14.65 5.43 7.82
N LEU A 314 -15.82 5.06 8.35
CA LEU A 314 -15.95 4.54 9.72
C LEU A 314 -15.23 3.19 9.87
N HIS A 315 -15.37 2.31 8.87
CA HIS A 315 -14.68 1.03 8.85
C HIS A 315 -13.17 1.23 8.87
N ASP A 316 -12.63 2.09 7.99
CA ASP A 316 -11.19 2.32 7.88
C ASP A 316 -10.62 2.96 9.15
N SER A 317 -11.32 3.95 9.71
CA SER A 317 -10.93 4.57 10.97
C SER A 317 -10.90 3.56 12.13
N ARG A 318 -11.92 2.70 12.25
CA ARG A 318 -11.95 1.62 13.24
C ARG A 318 -10.85 0.59 12.98
N SER A 319 -10.60 0.26 11.72
CA SER A 319 -9.52 -0.67 11.35
C SER A 319 -8.15 -0.13 11.77
N GLN A 320 -7.87 1.13 11.51
CA GLN A 320 -6.61 1.76 11.91
C GLN A 320 -6.43 1.75 13.43
N LEU A 321 -7.46 2.17 14.18
CA LEU A 321 -7.44 2.15 15.65
C LEU A 321 -7.20 0.74 16.20
N LEU A 322 -7.94 -0.25 15.70
CA LEU A 322 -7.82 -1.63 16.16
C LEU A 322 -6.49 -2.26 15.78
N ARG A 323 -5.93 -1.92 14.61
CA ARG A 323 -4.57 -2.36 14.20
C ARG A 323 -3.52 -1.84 15.16
N ALA A 324 -3.55 -0.55 15.50
CA ALA A 324 -2.62 0.05 16.46
C ALA A 324 -2.74 -0.63 17.84
N ALA A 325 -3.96 -0.77 18.36
CA ALA A 325 -4.19 -1.44 19.64
C ALA A 325 -3.78 -2.91 19.62
N TYR A 326 -4.04 -3.63 18.53
CA TYR A 326 -3.64 -5.03 18.39
C TYR A 326 -2.12 -5.19 18.35
N GLN A 327 -1.42 -4.30 17.63
CA GLN A 327 0.03 -4.29 17.58
C GLN A 327 0.64 -4.11 18.96
N GLU A 328 0.16 -3.14 19.76
CA GLU A 328 0.60 -2.98 21.15
C GLU A 328 0.38 -4.25 21.97
N ILE A 329 -0.82 -4.84 21.91
CA ILE A 329 -1.13 -6.05 22.65
C ILE A 329 -0.21 -7.22 22.30
N ILE A 330 0.05 -7.46 21.01
CA ILE A 330 0.91 -8.59 20.61
C ILE A 330 2.38 -8.33 20.90
N THR A 331 2.81 -7.06 20.87
CA THR A 331 4.17 -6.66 21.22
C THR A 331 4.43 -6.85 22.72
N ASP A 332 3.50 -6.41 23.57
CA ASP A 332 3.61 -6.60 25.03
C ASP A 332 3.61 -8.09 25.45
N GLN A 333 2.91 -8.93 24.68
CA GLN A 333 2.86 -10.38 24.92
C GLN A 333 4.14 -11.12 24.45
N ALA A 334 4.96 -10.46 23.61
CA ALA A 334 6.16 -11.07 23.06
C ALA A 334 7.35 -10.94 24.01
N LYS A 335 8.19 -12.00 24.09
CA LYS A 335 9.47 -11.94 24.78
C LYS A 335 10.54 -11.45 23.81
N VAL A 336 10.85 -10.16 23.88
CA VAL A 336 11.85 -9.52 23.02
C VAL A 336 13.13 -9.26 23.82
N GLN A 337 14.29 -9.60 23.23
CA GLN A 337 15.61 -9.17 23.70
C GLN A 337 16.28 -8.43 22.53
N ASN A 338 16.63 -7.17 22.73
CA ASN A 338 17.25 -6.33 21.71
C ASN A 338 18.71 -6.02 22.08
N PHE A 339 19.61 -6.89 21.65
CA PHE A 339 21.04 -6.78 21.95
C PHE A 339 21.69 -5.59 21.25
N PHE A 340 21.21 -5.22 20.07
CA PHE A 340 21.73 -4.06 19.34
C PHE A 340 21.43 -2.75 20.09
N ALA A 341 20.21 -2.59 20.59
CA ALA A 341 19.86 -1.42 21.41
C ALA A 341 20.69 -1.35 22.69
N GLU A 342 20.92 -2.49 23.36
CA GLU A 342 21.80 -2.56 24.52
C GLU A 342 23.25 -2.18 24.19
N GLN A 343 23.74 -2.58 23.00
CA GLN A 343 25.09 -2.24 22.55
C GLN A 343 25.20 -0.74 22.25
N VAL A 344 24.27 -0.14 21.51
CA VAL A 344 24.24 1.29 21.21
C VAL A 344 24.22 2.10 22.52
N PHE A 345 23.32 1.74 23.44
CA PHE A 345 23.22 2.43 24.74
C PHE A 345 24.52 2.38 25.56
N LYS A 346 25.24 1.25 25.52
CA LYS A 346 26.54 1.10 26.24
C LYS A 346 27.67 1.91 25.61
N ASN A 347 27.66 2.02 24.27
CA ASN A 347 28.70 2.75 23.53
C ASN A 347 28.58 4.26 23.71
N ASP A 348 27.35 4.79 23.71
CA ASP A 348 27.08 6.23 23.76
C ASP A 348 26.96 6.76 25.21
N ALA A 349 26.88 5.89 26.20
CA ALA A 349 26.87 6.25 27.63
C ALA A 349 28.27 6.35 28.26
N GLN A 350 29.36 6.11 27.51
CA GLN A 350 30.73 6.29 27.94
C GLN A 350 31.34 7.59 27.40
#